data_6013dd262cbd44f13bf629d9a8a151d5
#
_entry.id   6013dd262cbd44f13bf629d9a8a151d5
#
_cell.length_a   1.000
_cell.length_b   1.000
_cell.length_c   1.000
_cell.angle_alpha   90.00
_cell.angle_beta   90.00
_cell.angle_gamma   90.00
#
_symmetry.space_group_name_H-M   'P 1'
#
loop_
_entity.id
_entity.type
_entity.pdbx_description
1 polymer ?
#
loop_
_entity_poly.entity_id
_entity_poly.type
_entity_poly.pdbx_seq_one_letter_code
_entity_poly.pdbx_strand_id
1 'polypeptide(L)'
;MIAYLCVAVGSALGGVGRYGFGLLAARLWGESFPWGTIVINIVGSFIIGFFGALTAPEGPLPADPNLRIFVMVGICGGFTTFSSFSLQTLSLARDGSWLPAMGNVVLSVTLCLLAVTLGHLAAGWIGLLRSEASAMSHSIIAILDRAETARPVLAAAALVAGKLGDTRIEALHVRYDAMEGFMPTEEVMTEERRQEIDGEAARLSTHLRSTFETWRAEGGLREWREVTGETAKVIAGEATKAGLIVIGHGSGRHQADAQQAIHVALFVSRLTILLVPPAVPVSLGRVVAIAWKPSDATNRAIEAALPMLLHAERVSVLIETGDGETAPVELLDKLRRAGIAADVVRFRAQDVSVGEALIARAHEVGADLLVMGAYTHSRLREFLLGGATREVLAAADLPVLMHH
;
A
#
# COMPACT_ATOMS: atom_id res chain seq x y z
N MET A 1 18.50 -18.19 -14.32
CA MET A 1 18.84 -19.56 -13.82
C MET A 1 18.02 -19.93 -12.58
N ILE A 2 17.95 -19.09 -11.55
CA ILE A 2 17.20 -19.40 -10.32
C ILE A 2 15.71 -19.72 -10.57
N ALA A 3 15.03 -18.96 -11.43
CA ALA A 3 13.63 -19.20 -11.76
C ALA A 3 13.38 -20.59 -12.36
N TYR A 4 14.24 -21.07 -13.26
CA TYR A 4 14.14 -22.43 -13.82
C TYR A 4 14.32 -23.51 -12.75
N LEU A 5 15.23 -23.31 -11.81
CA LEU A 5 15.44 -24.22 -10.69
C LEU A 5 14.19 -24.23 -9.78
N CYS A 6 13.62 -23.08 -9.48
CA CYS A 6 12.38 -22.94 -8.73
C CYS A 6 11.23 -23.72 -9.40
N VAL A 7 11.07 -23.56 -10.72
CA VAL A 7 10.06 -24.32 -11.47
C VAL A 7 10.34 -25.83 -11.41
N ALA A 8 11.58 -26.26 -11.65
CA ALA A 8 11.93 -27.69 -11.67
C ALA A 8 11.68 -28.36 -10.32
N VAL A 9 12.19 -27.77 -9.22
CA VAL A 9 12.02 -28.32 -7.87
C VAL A 9 10.54 -28.24 -7.44
N GLY A 10 9.89 -27.11 -7.67
CA GLY A 10 8.47 -26.96 -7.35
C GLY A 10 7.59 -27.95 -8.10
N SER A 11 7.80 -28.15 -9.41
CA SER A 11 7.04 -29.09 -10.22
C SER A 11 7.28 -30.56 -9.79
N ALA A 12 8.50 -30.90 -9.40
CA ALA A 12 8.80 -32.22 -8.85
C ALA A 12 8.00 -32.48 -7.56
N LEU A 13 7.98 -31.53 -6.63
CA LEU A 13 7.20 -31.60 -5.38
C LEU A 13 5.70 -31.67 -5.66
N GLY A 14 5.19 -30.80 -6.54
CA GLY A 14 3.80 -30.79 -6.95
C GLY A 14 3.37 -32.09 -7.61
N GLY A 15 4.18 -32.64 -8.52
CA GLY A 15 3.93 -33.91 -9.19
C GLY A 15 3.90 -35.12 -8.24
N VAL A 16 4.84 -35.18 -7.29
CA VAL A 16 4.85 -36.24 -6.25
C VAL A 16 3.61 -36.11 -5.36
N GLY A 17 3.27 -34.86 -4.94
CA GLY A 17 2.07 -34.58 -4.15
C GLY A 17 0.78 -35.04 -4.88
N ARG A 18 0.66 -34.69 -6.18
CA ARG A 18 -0.45 -35.13 -7.03
C ARG A 18 -0.57 -36.65 -7.08
N TYR A 19 0.54 -37.36 -7.31
CA TYR A 19 0.57 -38.81 -7.40
C TYR A 19 0.11 -39.47 -6.09
N GLY A 20 0.68 -39.01 -4.96
CA GLY A 20 0.33 -39.51 -3.63
C GLY A 20 -1.14 -39.25 -3.28
N PHE A 21 -1.65 -38.05 -3.59
CA PHE A 21 -3.07 -37.73 -3.37
C PHE A 21 -3.99 -38.55 -4.29
N GLY A 22 -3.59 -38.79 -5.54
CA GLY A 22 -4.33 -39.63 -6.47
C GLY A 22 -4.50 -41.05 -5.93
N LEU A 23 -3.44 -41.66 -5.39
CA LEU A 23 -3.51 -42.99 -4.76
C LEU A 23 -4.44 -42.98 -3.53
N LEU A 24 -4.38 -41.95 -2.70
CA LEU A 24 -5.27 -41.85 -1.55
C LEU A 24 -6.73 -41.67 -1.98
N ALA A 25 -6.98 -40.83 -2.97
CA ALA A 25 -8.32 -40.62 -3.51
C ALA A 25 -8.94 -41.90 -4.11
N ALA A 26 -8.16 -42.66 -4.85
CA ALA A 26 -8.60 -43.97 -5.40
C ALA A 26 -8.98 -44.94 -4.30
N ARG A 27 -8.23 -44.98 -3.18
CA ARG A 27 -8.54 -45.81 -2.01
C ARG A 27 -9.81 -45.37 -1.28
N LEU A 28 -10.07 -44.06 -1.19
CA LEU A 28 -11.19 -43.52 -0.43
C LEU A 28 -12.50 -43.50 -1.21
N TRP A 29 -12.46 -43.14 -2.49
CA TRP A 29 -13.65 -42.91 -3.32
C TRP A 29 -13.80 -43.88 -4.50
N GLY A 30 -12.84 -44.82 -4.68
CA GLY A 30 -12.82 -45.74 -5.80
C GLY A 30 -12.41 -45.06 -7.13
N GLU A 31 -12.47 -45.83 -8.21
CA GLU A 31 -12.01 -45.40 -9.54
C GLU A 31 -13.16 -45.16 -10.54
N SER A 32 -14.42 -45.38 -10.12
CA SER A 32 -15.60 -45.28 -11.01
C SER A 32 -15.86 -43.85 -11.53
N PHE A 33 -15.38 -42.83 -10.80
CA PHE A 33 -15.50 -41.43 -11.17
C PHE A 33 -14.22 -40.65 -10.73
N PRO A 34 -13.74 -39.65 -11.50
CA PRO A 34 -12.43 -39.04 -11.29
C PRO A 34 -12.37 -38.02 -10.13
N TRP A 35 -12.87 -38.42 -8.95
CA TRP A 35 -12.88 -37.59 -7.74
C TRP A 35 -11.50 -37.05 -7.37
N GLY A 36 -10.46 -37.88 -7.52
CA GLY A 36 -9.09 -37.49 -7.20
C GLY A 36 -8.61 -36.30 -8.02
N THR A 37 -8.84 -36.32 -9.33
CA THR A 37 -8.46 -35.25 -10.24
C THR A 37 -9.25 -33.97 -9.96
N ILE A 38 -10.56 -34.10 -9.68
CA ILE A 38 -11.43 -32.98 -9.34
C ILE A 38 -10.89 -32.27 -8.08
N VAL A 39 -10.65 -33.02 -7.00
CA VAL A 39 -10.19 -32.44 -5.72
C VAL A 39 -8.78 -31.85 -5.84
N ILE A 40 -7.86 -32.50 -6.54
CA ILE A 40 -6.52 -31.96 -6.81
C ILE A 40 -6.62 -30.60 -7.49
N ASN A 41 -7.45 -30.49 -8.53
CA ASN A 41 -7.60 -29.23 -9.26
C ASN A 41 -8.30 -28.15 -8.42
N ILE A 42 -9.29 -28.50 -7.59
CA ILE A 42 -9.95 -27.57 -6.65
C ILE A 42 -8.93 -27.02 -5.64
N VAL A 43 -8.17 -27.91 -4.99
CA VAL A 43 -7.17 -27.51 -3.98
C VAL A 43 -6.09 -26.64 -4.61
N GLY A 44 -5.57 -27.03 -5.77
CA GLY A 44 -4.58 -26.22 -6.48
C GLY A 44 -5.12 -24.86 -6.94
N SER A 45 -6.38 -24.80 -7.37
CA SER A 45 -7.05 -23.54 -7.73
C SER A 45 -7.25 -22.63 -6.51
N PHE A 46 -7.60 -23.16 -5.36
CA PHE A 46 -7.67 -22.37 -4.13
C PHE A 46 -6.29 -21.82 -3.73
N ILE A 47 -5.27 -22.69 -3.71
CA ILE A 47 -3.91 -22.30 -3.32
C ILE A 47 -3.38 -21.21 -4.26
N ILE A 48 -3.54 -21.35 -5.58
CA ILE A 48 -3.02 -20.36 -6.53
C ILE A 48 -3.75 -19.01 -6.40
N GLY A 49 -5.06 -19.02 -6.18
CA GLY A 49 -5.85 -17.81 -5.92
C GLY A 49 -5.46 -17.12 -4.63
N PHE A 50 -5.35 -17.89 -3.55
CA PHE A 50 -4.97 -17.42 -2.23
C PHE A 50 -3.54 -16.89 -2.21
N PHE A 51 -2.57 -17.71 -2.60
CA PHE A 51 -1.16 -17.34 -2.58
C PHE A 51 -0.85 -16.22 -3.58
N GLY A 52 -1.48 -16.27 -4.76
CA GLY A 52 -1.32 -15.24 -5.79
C GLY A 52 -1.77 -13.86 -5.32
N ALA A 53 -2.93 -13.77 -4.68
CA ALA A 53 -3.44 -12.52 -4.11
C ALA A 53 -2.67 -12.09 -2.86
N LEU A 54 -2.37 -13.05 -1.96
CA LEU A 54 -1.64 -12.79 -0.72
C LEU A 54 -0.26 -12.20 -0.96
N THR A 55 0.46 -12.73 -1.96
CA THR A 55 1.87 -12.40 -2.23
C THR A 55 2.08 -11.49 -3.45
N ALA A 56 1.01 -10.96 -4.02
CA ALA A 56 1.11 -9.98 -5.09
C ALA A 56 1.95 -8.76 -4.66
N PRO A 57 2.57 -8.00 -5.59
CA PRO A 57 3.28 -6.76 -5.24
C PRO A 57 2.43 -5.80 -4.41
N GLU A 58 1.13 -5.77 -4.68
CA GLU A 58 0.12 -4.97 -3.97
C GLU A 58 -0.67 -5.80 -2.93
N GLY A 59 -0.24 -7.03 -2.68
CA GLY A 59 -0.92 -7.96 -1.76
C GLY A 59 -0.55 -7.74 -0.29
N PRO A 60 -1.28 -8.38 0.63
CA PRO A 60 -1.04 -8.24 2.08
C PRO A 60 0.36 -8.67 2.55
N LEU A 61 1.00 -9.59 1.83
CA LEU A 61 2.33 -10.15 2.14
C LEU A 61 3.16 -10.26 0.85
N PRO A 62 3.66 -9.14 0.28
CA PRO A 62 4.48 -9.19 -0.92
C PRO A 62 5.65 -10.17 -0.79
N ALA A 63 5.86 -11.03 -1.78
CA ALA A 63 6.91 -12.04 -1.75
C ALA A 63 7.85 -11.89 -2.95
N ASP A 64 9.07 -12.40 -2.76
CA ASP A 64 10.08 -12.47 -3.80
C ASP A 64 9.54 -13.14 -5.08
N PRO A 65 9.81 -12.62 -6.28
CA PRO A 65 9.34 -13.19 -7.55
C PRO A 65 9.71 -14.67 -7.72
N ASN A 66 10.87 -15.12 -7.24
CA ASN A 66 11.28 -16.52 -7.35
C ASN A 66 10.45 -17.43 -6.44
N LEU A 67 10.07 -16.94 -5.24
CA LEU A 67 9.16 -17.66 -4.35
C LEU A 67 7.77 -17.79 -4.99
N ARG A 68 7.28 -16.75 -5.65
CA ARG A 68 6.01 -16.79 -6.39
C ARG A 68 6.06 -17.79 -7.54
N ILE A 69 7.15 -17.79 -8.32
CA ILE A 69 7.39 -18.76 -9.39
C ILE A 69 7.45 -20.18 -8.82
N PHE A 70 8.17 -20.40 -7.74
CA PHE A 70 8.30 -21.70 -7.07
C PHE A 70 6.94 -22.29 -6.68
N VAL A 71 6.09 -21.47 -6.01
CA VAL A 71 4.79 -21.93 -5.53
C VAL A 71 3.76 -22.02 -6.67
N MET A 72 3.57 -20.94 -7.44
CA MET A 72 2.47 -20.86 -8.40
C MET A 72 2.72 -21.66 -9.66
N VAL A 73 3.91 -21.50 -10.26
CA VAL A 73 4.27 -22.20 -11.51
C VAL A 73 4.81 -23.59 -11.19
N GLY A 74 5.67 -23.70 -10.18
CA GLY A 74 6.26 -24.97 -9.76
C GLY A 74 5.24 -25.87 -9.05
N ILE A 75 4.95 -25.62 -7.79
CA ILE A 75 4.12 -26.52 -6.96
C ILE A 75 2.70 -26.65 -7.53
N CYS A 76 1.97 -25.55 -7.71
CA CYS A 76 0.59 -25.60 -8.19
C CYS A 76 0.50 -26.15 -9.63
N GLY A 77 1.41 -25.71 -10.52
CA GLY A 77 1.48 -26.21 -11.89
C GLY A 77 1.83 -27.71 -11.97
N GLY A 78 2.71 -28.21 -11.09
CA GLY A 78 3.01 -29.64 -10.97
C GLY A 78 1.90 -30.44 -10.30
N PHE A 79 1.18 -29.86 -9.34
CA PHE A 79 0.12 -30.52 -8.58
C PHE A 79 -1.18 -30.66 -9.38
N THR A 80 -1.63 -29.60 -10.08
CA THR A 80 -2.86 -29.63 -10.91
C THR A 80 -2.65 -30.33 -12.25
N THR A 81 -3.74 -30.80 -12.86
CA THR A 81 -3.65 -31.48 -14.15
C THR A 81 -4.91 -31.35 -15.00
N PHE A 82 -4.78 -30.62 -16.10
CA PHE A 82 -5.81 -30.54 -17.12
C PHE A 82 -5.79 -31.76 -18.07
N SER A 83 -4.61 -32.32 -18.32
CA SER A 83 -4.46 -33.49 -19.20
C SER A 83 -5.15 -34.74 -18.64
N SER A 84 -5.00 -35.03 -17.34
CA SER A 84 -5.71 -36.14 -16.69
C SER A 84 -7.22 -35.93 -16.70
N PHE A 85 -7.70 -34.72 -16.40
CA PHE A 85 -9.12 -34.35 -16.50
C PHE A 85 -9.67 -34.61 -17.91
N SER A 86 -8.96 -34.19 -18.95
CA SER A 86 -9.38 -34.34 -20.34
C SER A 86 -9.44 -35.83 -20.74
N LEU A 87 -8.41 -36.60 -20.37
CA LEU A 87 -8.35 -38.03 -20.68
C LEU A 87 -9.48 -38.81 -19.97
N GLN A 88 -9.69 -38.55 -18.69
CA GLN A 88 -10.75 -39.22 -17.90
C GLN A 88 -12.15 -38.86 -18.42
N THR A 89 -12.38 -37.59 -18.81
CA THR A 89 -13.64 -37.19 -19.44
C THR A 89 -13.89 -37.91 -20.75
N LEU A 90 -12.84 -38.00 -21.58
CA LEU A 90 -12.93 -38.75 -22.85
C LEU A 90 -13.19 -40.24 -22.62
N SER A 91 -12.53 -40.88 -21.64
CA SER A 91 -12.77 -42.30 -21.31
C SER A 91 -14.21 -42.55 -20.89
N LEU A 92 -14.77 -41.74 -19.98
CA LEU A 92 -16.17 -41.83 -19.57
C LEU A 92 -17.14 -41.70 -20.76
N ALA A 93 -16.86 -40.75 -21.68
CA ALA A 93 -17.68 -40.60 -22.88
C ALA A 93 -17.60 -41.81 -23.84
N ARG A 94 -16.39 -42.39 -24.03
CA ARG A 94 -16.17 -43.57 -24.88
C ARG A 94 -16.83 -44.83 -24.32
N ASP A 95 -16.90 -44.93 -23.00
CA ASP A 95 -17.59 -46.01 -22.29
C ASP A 95 -19.12 -45.82 -22.27
N GLY A 96 -19.65 -44.86 -23.00
CA GLY A 96 -21.07 -44.55 -23.09
C GLY A 96 -21.63 -43.82 -21.87
N SER A 97 -20.80 -43.46 -20.89
CA SER A 97 -21.18 -42.80 -19.64
C SER A 97 -21.22 -41.27 -19.82
N TRP A 98 -22.09 -40.77 -20.71
CA TRP A 98 -22.16 -39.33 -21.08
C TRP A 98 -22.52 -38.45 -19.91
N LEU A 99 -23.44 -38.88 -19.02
CA LEU A 99 -23.84 -38.07 -17.86
C LEU A 99 -22.68 -37.90 -16.85
N PRO A 100 -21.91 -38.93 -16.47
CA PRO A 100 -20.66 -38.77 -15.72
C PRO A 100 -19.61 -37.91 -16.43
N ALA A 101 -19.44 -38.06 -17.75
CA ALA A 101 -18.50 -37.24 -18.51
C ALA A 101 -18.85 -35.74 -18.43
N MET A 102 -20.12 -35.38 -18.66
CA MET A 102 -20.62 -34.00 -18.46
C MET A 102 -20.48 -33.55 -17.01
N GLY A 103 -20.81 -34.42 -16.06
CA GLY A 103 -20.65 -34.13 -14.64
C GLY A 103 -19.20 -33.81 -14.28
N ASN A 104 -18.22 -34.55 -14.79
CA ASN A 104 -16.80 -34.25 -14.60
C ASN A 104 -16.43 -32.87 -15.12
N VAL A 105 -16.90 -32.47 -16.31
CA VAL A 105 -16.63 -31.16 -16.89
C VAL A 105 -17.24 -30.03 -16.03
N VAL A 106 -18.53 -30.14 -15.75
CA VAL A 106 -19.26 -29.10 -15.00
C VAL A 106 -18.71 -28.93 -13.59
N LEU A 107 -18.52 -30.02 -12.86
CA LEU A 107 -17.99 -29.97 -11.48
C LEU A 107 -16.57 -29.43 -11.45
N SER A 108 -15.68 -29.94 -12.31
CA SER A 108 -14.29 -29.48 -12.33
C SER A 108 -14.17 -27.99 -12.62
N VAL A 109 -14.83 -27.50 -13.67
CA VAL A 109 -14.73 -26.09 -14.07
C VAL A 109 -15.37 -25.19 -13.01
N THR A 110 -16.60 -25.50 -12.61
CA THR A 110 -17.34 -24.65 -11.65
C THR A 110 -16.65 -24.59 -10.29
N LEU A 111 -16.26 -25.76 -9.76
CA LEU A 111 -15.63 -25.81 -8.43
C LEU A 111 -14.23 -25.21 -8.42
N CYS A 112 -13.45 -25.35 -9.51
CA CYS A 112 -12.15 -24.69 -9.61
C CYS A 112 -12.27 -23.16 -9.70
N LEU A 113 -13.25 -22.62 -10.45
CA LEU A 113 -13.51 -21.19 -10.50
C LEU A 113 -13.99 -20.64 -9.15
N LEU A 114 -14.86 -21.36 -8.46
CA LEU A 114 -15.26 -21.00 -7.10
C LEU A 114 -14.08 -21.05 -6.13
N ALA A 115 -13.25 -22.09 -6.20
CA ALA A 115 -12.10 -22.27 -5.33
C ALA A 115 -11.05 -21.15 -5.50
N VAL A 116 -10.71 -20.77 -6.74
CA VAL A 116 -9.77 -19.68 -6.99
C VAL A 116 -10.32 -18.33 -6.49
N THR A 117 -11.62 -18.09 -6.67
CA THR A 117 -12.29 -16.88 -6.16
C THR A 117 -12.29 -16.85 -4.63
N LEU A 118 -12.64 -17.94 -3.97
CA LEU A 118 -12.60 -18.06 -2.51
C LEU A 118 -11.18 -17.87 -1.96
N GLY A 119 -10.17 -18.46 -2.62
CA GLY A 119 -8.78 -18.24 -2.27
C GLY A 119 -8.38 -16.77 -2.34
N HIS A 120 -8.76 -16.09 -3.43
CA HIS A 120 -8.51 -14.66 -3.60
C HIS A 120 -9.19 -13.80 -2.52
N LEU A 121 -10.45 -14.07 -2.22
CA LEU A 121 -11.20 -13.37 -1.16
C LEU A 121 -10.60 -13.62 0.23
N ALA A 122 -10.18 -14.86 0.52
CA ALA A 122 -9.55 -15.19 1.80
C ALA A 122 -8.23 -14.43 2.00
N ALA A 123 -7.43 -14.24 0.96
CA ALA A 123 -6.22 -13.40 1.01
C ALA A 123 -6.58 -11.93 1.28
N GLY A 124 -7.65 -11.42 0.67
CA GLY A 124 -8.17 -10.07 0.93
C GLY A 124 -8.59 -9.87 2.39
N TRP A 125 -9.23 -10.86 3.00
CA TRP A 125 -9.60 -10.85 4.43
C TRP A 125 -8.39 -10.73 5.35
N ILE A 126 -7.29 -11.44 5.05
CA ILE A 126 -6.04 -11.31 5.80
C ILE A 126 -5.49 -9.89 5.68
N GLY A 127 -5.61 -9.27 4.50
CA GLY A 127 -5.25 -7.87 4.29
C GLY A 127 -6.06 -6.91 5.17
N LEU A 128 -7.36 -7.11 5.27
CA LEU A 128 -8.24 -6.31 6.12
C LEU A 128 -7.91 -6.46 7.61
N LEU A 129 -7.75 -7.70 8.11
CA LEU A 129 -7.38 -7.95 9.51
C LEU A 129 -6.02 -7.35 9.86
N ARG A 130 -5.08 -7.34 8.91
CA ARG A 130 -3.76 -6.74 9.10
C ARG A 130 -3.82 -5.21 9.06
N SER A 131 -4.67 -4.64 8.23
CA SER A 131 -4.93 -3.19 8.19
C SER A 131 -5.53 -2.70 9.51
N GLU A 132 -6.47 -3.43 10.11
CA GLU A 132 -7.01 -3.12 11.43
C GLU A 132 -5.95 -3.25 12.54
N ALA A 133 -5.10 -4.29 12.49
CA ALA A 133 -3.98 -4.44 13.43
C ALA A 133 -2.90 -3.35 13.25
N SER A 134 -2.68 -2.87 12.02
CA SER A 134 -1.78 -1.75 11.71
C SER A 134 -2.35 -0.39 12.13
N ALA A 135 -3.66 -0.22 12.05
CA ALA A 135 -4.34 0.97 12.58
C ALA A 135 -4.24 1.08 14.11
N MET A 136 -4.00 -0.03 14.81
CA MET A 136 -3.70 -0.08 16.25
C MET A 136 -2.21 0.10 16.58
N SER A 137 -1.33 0.18 15.59
CA SER A 137 0.11 0.47 15.82
C SER A 137 0.28 1.96 16.10
N HIS A 138 0.46 2.31 17.36
CA HIS A 138 0.75 3.69 17.82
C HIS A 138 2.21 4.07 17.53
N SER A 139 2.69 3.84 16.31
CA SER A 139 4.04 4.22 15.89
C SER A 139 4.00 5.18 14.70
N ILE A 140 4.69 6.29 14.84
CA ILE A 140 4.91 7.29 13.79
C ILE A 140 6.33 7.16 13.30
N ILE A 141 6.52 6.99 11.98
CA ILE A 141 7.84 7.08 11.36
C ILE A 141 7.98 8.45 10.70
N ALA A 142 8.91 9.26 11.20
CA ALA A 142 9.26 10.57 10.67
C ALA A 142 10.46 10.41 9.72
N ILE A 143 10.26 10.57 8.42
CA ILE A 143 11.32 10.45 7.41
C ILE A 143 12.11 11.76 7.35
N LEU A 144 13.41 11.66 7.63
CA LEU A 144 14.32 12.80 7.58
C LEU A 144 15.26 12.64 6.38
N ASP A 145 14.93 13.26 5.28
CA ASP A 145 15.68 13.20 4.01
C ASP A 145 16.36 14.53 3.65
N ARG A 146 16.01 15.64 4.34
CA ARG A 146 16.49 17.00 4.04
C ARG A 146 16.61 17.87 5.27
N ALA A 147 17.58 18.77 5.25
CA ALA A 147 17.81 19.72 6.33
C ALA A 147 16.63 20.68 6.54
N GLU A 148 16.04 21.18 5.43
CA GLU A 148 14.98 22.19 5.45
C GLU A 148 13.63 21.65 5.99
N THR A 149 13.34 20.38 5.79
CA THR A 149 12.08 19.75 6.24
C THR A 149 12.22 18.96 7.54
N ALA A 150 13.44 18.70 8.00
CA ALA A 150 13.68 17.88 9.19
C ALA A 150 12.93 18.39 10.42
N ARG A 151 13.07 19.67 10.74
CA ARG A 151 12.40 20.30 11.89
C ARG A 151 10.88 20.36 11.74
N PRO A 152 10.31 20.78 10.60
CA PRO A 152 8.87 20.67 10.32
C PRO A 152 8.31 19.26 10.48
N VAL A 153 8.97 18.25 9.93
CA VAL A 153 8.56 16.84 10.02
C VAL A 153 8.52 16.36 11.46
N LEU A 154 9.58 16.64 12.24
CA LEU A 154 9.64 16.29 13.66
C LEU A 154 8.57 17.00 14.49
N ALA A 155 8.32 18.29 14.22
CA ALA A 155 7.28 19.07 14.88
C ALA A 155 5.89 18.51 14.57
N ALA A 156 5.59 18.20 13.29
CA ALA A 156 4.33 17.61 12.89
C ALA A 156 4.13 16.22 13.53
N ALA A 157 5.14 15.37 13.55
CA ALA A 157 5.09 14.08 14.21
C ALA A 157 4.78 14.21 15.71
N ALA A 158 5.37 15.19 16.41
CA ALA A 158 5.08 15.44 17.81
C ALA A 158 3.64 15.91 18.04
N LEU A 159 3.14 16.81 17.18
CA LEU A 159 1.76 17.31 17.27
C LEU A 159 0.73 16.19 17.06
N VAL A 160 0.98 15.29 16.10
CA VAL A 160 0.13 14.11 15.90
C VAL A 160 0.22 13.17 17.08
N ALA A 161 1.42 12.84 17.56
CA ALA A 161 1.62 11.94 18.70
C ALA A 161 0.89 12.45 19.95
N GLY A 162 0.92 13.76 20.20
CA GLY A 162 0.19 14.40 21.30
C GLY A 162 -1.32 14.21 21.25
N LYS A 163 -1.90 13.99 20.05
CA LYS A 163 -3.33 13.69 19.88
C LYS A 163 -3.67 12.19 19.92
N LEU A 164 -2.71 11.35 19.58
CA LEU A 164 -2.86 9.88 19.57
C LEU A 164 -2.61 9.23 20.93
N GLY A 165 -2.02 9.96 21.90
CA GLY A 165 -1.64 9.42 23.21
C GLY A 165 -0.26 8.76 23.19
N ASP A 166 -0.08 7.60 23.86
CA ASP A 166 1.21 6.89 23.99
C ASP A 166 1.75 6.40 22.63
N THR A 167 2.25 7.34 21.84
CA THR A 167 2.71 7.10 20.49
C THR A 167 4.23 7.24 20.42
N ARG A 168 4.89 6.18 19.94
CA ARG A 168 6.32 6.17 19.66
C ARG A 168 6.63 6.90 18.37
N ILE A 169 7.61 7.78 18.38
CA ILE A 169 8.10 8.46 17.18
C ILE A 169 9.49 7.91 16.86
N GLU A 170 9.64 7.35 15.69
CA GLU A 170 10.92 6.93 15.12
C GLU A 170 11.33 7.90 14.01
N ALA A 171 12.42 8.63 14.21
CA ALA A 171 13.04 9.44 13.17
C ALA A 171 13.93 8.53 12.30
N LEU A 172 13.53 8.30 11.07
CA LEU A 172 14.23 7.45 10.12
C LEU A 172 14.96 8.30 9.09
N HIS A 173 16.29 8.19 9.07
CA HIS A 173 17.12 8.73 8.00
C HIS A 173 17.58 7.59 7.08
N VAL A 174 17.29 7.73 5.78
CA VAL A 174 17.79 6.81 4.76
C VAL A 174 18.98 7.47 4.08
N ARG A 175 20.18 6.94 4.36
CA ARG A 175 21.40 7.43 3.75
C ARG A 175 21.53 6.86 2.34
N TYR A 176 21.67 7.73 1.37
CA TYR A 176 21.84 7.34 -0.03
C TYR A 176 23.12 6.53 -0.23
N ASP A 177 23.04 5.42 -0.96
CA ASP A 177 24.17 4.63 -1.42
C ASP A 177 24.45 4.96 -2.87
N ALA A 178 25.61 5.57 -3.13
CA ALA A 178 26.04 5.94 -4.49
C ALA A 178 26.09 4.75 -5.46
N MET A 179 26.26 3.54 -4.97
CA MET A 179 26.32 2.32 -5.79
C MET A 179 24.96 1.74 -6.13
N GLU A 180 23.95 1.88 -5.26
CA GLU A 180 22.60 1.36 -5.53
C GLU A 180 21.81 2.22 -6.53
N GLY A 181 22.06 3.53 -6.58
CA GLY A 181 21.39 4.45 -7.52
C GLY A 181 22.07 4.59 -8.89
N PHE A 182 23.22 3.95 -9.07
CA PHE A 182 24.00 4.09 -10.31
C PHE A 182 23.53 3.08 -11.37
N MET A 183 22.88 3.57 -12.43
CA MET A 183 22.67 2.76 -13.64
C MET A 183 23.92 2.82 -14.51
N PRO A 184 24.57 1.70 -14.85
CA PRO A 184 25.77 1.69 -15.69
C PRO A 184 25.39 1.90 -17.17
N THR A 185 24.94 3.13 -17.51
CA THR A 185 24.54 3.49 -18.86
C THR A 185 25.51 4.50 -19.45
N GLU A 186 26.70 4.46 -19.59
CA GLU A 186 27.65 5.35 -20.31
C GLU A 186 28.56 6.24 -19.45
N GLU A 187 28.27 6.54 -18.20
CA GLU A 187 29.19 7.24 -17.30
C GLU A 187 29.86 6.28 -16.31
N VAL A 188 31.18 6.31 -16.27
CA VAL A 188 31.94 5.56 -15.27
C VAL A 188 31.95 6.38 -13.99
N MET A 189 31.43 5.82 -12.91
CA MET A 189 31.54 6.42 -11.57
C MET A 189 33.03 6.51 -11.20
N THR A 190 33.60 7.73 -11.22
CA THR A 190 34.98 7.94 -10.75
C THR A 190 35.06 7.88 -9.23
N GLU A 191 36.22 7.47 -8.69
CA GLU A 191 36.42 7.40 -7.25
C GLU A 191 36.25 8.77 -6.57
N GLU A 192 36.67 9.85 -7.25
CA GLU A 192 36.48 11.22 -6.81
C GLU A 192 35.00 11.59 -6.68
N ARG A 193 34.17 11.23 -7.68
CA ARG A 193 32.75 11.50 -7.66
C ARG A 193 32.02 10.71 -6.58
N ARG A 194 32.43 9.45 -6.37
CA ARG A 194 31.93 8.63 -5.28
C ARG A 194 32.23 9.24 -3.90
N GLN A 195 33.47 9.65 -3.67
CA GLN A 195 33.88 10.29 -2.42
C GLN A 195 33.15 11.62 -2.16
N GLU A 196 32.85 12.39 -3.23
CA GLU A 196 32.04 13.60 -3.14
C GLU A 196 30.61 13.29 -2.65
N ILE A 197 29.94 12.32 -3.29
CA ILE A 197 28.56 11.87 -2.95
C ILE A 197 28.52 11.31 -1.51
N ASP A 198 29.45 10.43 -1.15
CA ASP A 198 29.55 9.85 0.18
C ASP A 198 29.81 10.94 1.25
N GLY A 199 30.63 11.95 0.90
CA GLY A 199 30.90 13.09 1.78
C GLY A 199 29.70 14.00 1.96
N GLU A 200 28.90 14.22 0.93
CA GLU A 200 27.64 14.98 1.04
C GLU A 200 26.60 14.23 1.88
N ALA A 201 26.44 12.93 1.64
CA ALA A 201 25.54 12.08 2.41
C ALA A 201 25.91 12.04 3.90
N ALA A 202 27.20 11.93 4.22
CA ALA A 202 27.69 11.94 5.60
C ALA A 202 27.45 13.28 6.30
N ARG A 203 27.64 14.41 5.59
CA ARG A 203 27.34 15.76 6.12
C ARG A 203 25.87 15.95 6.41
N LEU A 204 25.01 15.49 5.50
CA LEU A 204 23.56 15.55 5.69
C LEU A 204 23.13 14.69 6.88
N SER A 205 23.61 13.44 6.98
CA SER A 205 23.32 12.56 8.11
C SER A 205 23.72 13.21 9.45
N THR A 206 24.92 13.79 9.54
CA THR A 206 25.39 14.49 10.74
C THR A 206 24.47 15.65 11.12
N HIS A 207 24.04 16.44 10.14
CA HIS A 207 23.15 17.59 10.36
C HIS A 207 21.76 17.13 10.83
N LEU A 208 21.17 16.14 10.18
CA LEU A 208 19.87 15.61 10.54
C LEU A 208 19.85 14.99 11.93
N ARG A 209 20.92 14.24 12.27
CA ARG A 209 21.09 13.68 13.60
C ARG A 209 21.20 14.77 14.68
N SER A 210 21.97 15.84 14.43
CA SER A 210 22.07 16.98 15.33
C SER A 210 20.72 17.67 15.54
N THR A 211 19.95 17.85 14.47
CA THR A 211 18.59 18.40 14.53
C THR A 211 17.66 17.51 15.36
N PHE A 212 17.73 16.19 15.17
CA PHE A 212 16.98 15.22 15.95
C PHE A 212 17.35 15.24 17.43
N GLU A 213 18.65 15.24 17.79
CA GLU A 213 19.08 15.23 19.18
C GLU A 213 18.65 16.52 19.92
N THR A 214 18.68 17.66 19.24
CA THR A 214 18.14 18.90 19.80
C THR A 214 16.64 18.79 20.08
N TRP A 215 15.87 18.27 19.12
CA TRP A 215 14.43 18.06 19.26
C TRP A 215 14.10 16.97 20.30
N ARG A 216 14.90 15.90 20.39
CA ARG A 216 14.73 14.82 21.37
C ARG A 216 14.82 15.33 22.80
N ALA A 217 15.65 16.32 23.06
CA ALA A 217 15.79 16.93 24.39
C ALA A 217 14.51 17.58 24.91
N GLU A 218 13.53 17.89 24.04
CA GLU A 218 12.22 18.42 24.41
C GLU A 218 11.28 17.38 25.05
N GLY A 219 11.67 16.08 25.06
CA GLY A 219 10.98 14.97 25.75
C GLY A 219 10.13 14.07 24.83
N GLY A 220 9.62 12.96 25.39
CA GLY A 220 8.79 11.97 24.71
C GLY A 220 9.54 10.71 24.27
N LEU A 221 8.79 9.67 23.79
CA LEU A 221 9.31 8.43 23.24
C LEU A 221 9.82 8.65 21.82
N ARG A 222 11.12 9.00 21.68
CA ARG A 222 11.75 9.43 20.43
C ARG A 222 12.99 8.62 20.17
N GLU A 223 13.09 7.98 19.00
CA GLU A 223 14.22 7.16 18.59
C GLU A 223 14.77 7.62 17.26
N TRP A 224 16.07 7.48 17.07
CA TRP A 224 16.77 7.72 15.81
C TRP A 224 17.20 6.40 15.20
N ARG A 225 16.90 6.22 13.91
CA ARG A 225 17.42 5.12 13.12
C ARG A 225 17.96 5.62 11.79
N GLU A 226 19.13 5.13 11.43
CA GLU A 226 19.76 5.37 10.14
C GLU A 226 19.90 4.06 9.38
N VAL A 227 19.52 4.04 8.13
CA VAL A 227 19.59 2.89 7.23
C VAL A 227 20.22 3.36 5.92
N THR A 228 21.11 2.57 5.35
CA THR A 228 21.67 2.82 4.02
C THR A 228 20.83 2.11 2.97
N GLY A 229 20.50 2.78 1.88
CA GLY A 229 19.73 2.18 0.78
C GLY A 229 18.86 3.17 0.02
N GLU A 230 17.96 2.65 -0.80
CA GLU A 230 16.98 3.43 -1.54
C GLU A 230 15.78 3.74 -0.64
N THR A 231 15.45 5.02 -0.48
CA THR A 231 14.37 5.49 0.41
C THR A 231 13.03 4.78 0.15
N ALA A 232 12.68 4.58 -1.11
CA ALA A 232 11.44 3.90 -1.49
C ALA A 232 11.39 2.45 -1.00
N LYS A 233 12.48 1.69 -1.15
CA LYS A 233 12.58 0.30 -0.67
C LYS A 233 12.54 0.20 0.85
N VAL A 234 13.24 1.11 1.54
CA VAL A 234 13.24 1.17 2.99
C VAL A 234 11.84 1.46 3.53
N ILE A 235 11.15 2.45 2.97
CA ILE A 235 9.77 2.79 3.34
C ILE A 235 8.84 1.60 3.11
N ALA A 236 8.94 0.89 1.99
CA ALA A 236 8.15 -0.32 1.72
C ALA A 236 8.37 -1.41 2.78
N GLY A 237 9.61 -1.59 3.24
CA GLY A 237 9.95 -2.53 4.31
C GLY A 237 9.41 -2.13 5.69
N GLU A 238 9.27 -0.85 5.97
CA GLU A 238 8.76 -0.30 7.23
C GLU A 238 7.22 -0.24 7.29
N ALA A 239 6.55 -0.44 6.18
CA ALA A 239 5.09 -0.35 6.04
C ALA A 239 4.31 -1.19 7.06
N THR A 240 4.89 -2.29 7.52
CA THR A 240 4.24 -3.20 8.48
C THR A 240 4.36 -2.77 9.94
N LYS A 241 5.20 -1.76 10.21
CA LYS A 241 5.54 -1.31 11.56
C LYS A 241 4.96 0.06 11.89
N ALA A 242 4.62 0.85 10.87
CA ALA A 242 4.15 2.21 11.03
C ALA A 242 2.63 2.33 10.91
N GLY A 243 1.99 3.03 11.85
CA GLY A 243 0.61 3.49 11.71
C GLY A 243 0.50 4.77 10.87
N LEU A 244 1.55 5.60 10.86
CA LEU A 244 1.64 6.83 10.11
C LEU A 244 3.07 7.10 9.67
N ILE A 245 3.25 7.51 8.42
CA ILE A 245 4.51 8.09 7.93
C ILE A 245 4.37 9.61 7.83
N VAL A 246 5.32 10.32 8.40
CA VAL A 246 5.44 11.77 8.26
C VAL A 246 6.65 12.06 7.37
N ILE A 247 6.43 12.76 6.26
CA ILE A 247 7.47 13.04 5.27
C ILE A 247 7.41 14.51 4.84
N GLY A 248 8.58 15.11 4.61
CA GLY A 248 8.68 16.50 4.18
C GLY A 248 8.30 16.68 2.70
N HIS A 249 7.52 17.73 2.43
CA HIS A 249 7.31 18.24 1.08
C HIS A 249 8.38 19.26 0.77
N GLY A 250 9.31 18.94 -0.13
CA GLY A 250 10.40 19.84 -0.53
C GLY A 250 10.33 20.21 -2.00
N SER A 251 10.86 21.37 -2.34
CA SER A 251 11.10 21.82 -3.70
C SER A 251 12.59 21.63 -4.07
N GLY A 252 12.92 21.39 -5.34
CA GLY A 252 14.30 21.35 -5.81
C GLY A 252 14.77 19.99 -6.38
N ARG A 253 16.09 19.79 -6.44
CA ARG A 253 16.74 18.67 -7.16
C ARG A 253 16.32 17.26 -6.68
N HIS A 254 15.90 17.13 -5.43
CA HIS A 254 15.47 15.85 -4.82
C HIS A 254 13.95 15.65 -4.79
N GLN A 255 13.20 16.45 -5.56
CA GLN A 255 11.74 16.33 -5.63
C GLN A 255 11.31 14.98 -6.22
N ALA A 256 12.06 14.45 -7.18
CA ALA A 256 11.77 13.16 -7.80
C ALA A 256 11.86 11.99 -6.80
N ASP A 257 12.91 11.95 -5.97
CA ASP A 257 13.12 10.88 -4.98
C ASP A 257 12.04 10.91 -3.89
N ALA A 258 11.66 12.12 -3.44
CA ALA A 258 10.57 12.28 -2.47
C ALA A 258 9.21 11.88 -3.08
N GLN A 259 8.94 12.24 -4.33
CA GLN A 259 7.73 11.82 -5.02
C GLN A 259 7.69 10.30 -5.19
N GLN A 260 8.82 9.66 -5.50
CA GLN A 260 8.91 8.21 -5.56
C GLN A 260 8.69 7.56 -4.19
N ALA A 261 9.27 8.10 -3.13
CA ALA A 261 9.05 7.65 -1.75
C ALA A 261 7.57 7.76 -1.33
N ILE A 262 6.93 8.89 -1.62
CA ILE A 262 5.50 9.11 -1.39
C ILE A 262 4.67 8.13 -2.21
N HIS A 263 5.01 7.92 -3.49
CA HIS A 263 4.34 6.98 -4.36
C HIS A 263 4.39 5.55 -3.80
N VAL A 264 5.57 5.07 -3.41
CA VAL A 264 5.75 3.73 -2.83
C VAL A 264 5.00 3.59 -1.52
N ALA A 265 5.07 4.56 -0.64
CA ALA A 265 4.36 4.53 0.63
C ALA A 265 2.82 4.47 0.45
N LEU A 266 2.26 5.26 -0.47
CA LEU A 266 0.83 5.27 -0.75
C LEU A 266 0.35 4.03 -1.51
N PHE A 267 1.05 3.62 -2.57
CA PHE A 267 0.56 2.59 -3.49
C PHE A 267 1.00 1.18 -3.15
N VAL A 268 2.29 1.01 -2.82
CA VAL A 268 2.85 -0.31 -2.55
C VAL A 268 2.51 -0.73 -1.13
N SER A 269 2.60 0.22 -0.20
CA SER A 269 2.49 -0.06 1.23
C SER A 269 1.12 0.25 1.81
N ARG A 270 0.25 0.97 1.09
CA ARG A 270 -1.08 1.41 1.54
C ARG A 270 -1.06 2.07 2.91
N LEU A 271 -0.05 2.88 3.16
CA LEU A 271 0.13 3.60 4.41
C LEU A 271 -0.60 4.94 4.40
N THR A 272 -0.93 5.38 5.60
CA THR A 272 -1.30 6.78 5.80
C THR A 272 -0.04 7.63 5.81
N ILE A 273 -0.03 8.69 5.00
CA ILE A 273 1.07 9.64 4.92
C ILE A 273 0.58 11.00 5.39
N LEU A 274 1.38 11.65 6.21
CA LEU A 274 1.29 13.08 6.49
C LEU A 274 2.42 13.80 5.74
N LEU A 275 2.07 14.54 4.71
CA LEU A 275 2.98 15.39 3.97
C LEU A 275 3.09 16.74 4.67
N VAL A 276 4.32 17.17 4.95
CA VAL A 276 4.57 18.38 5.74
C VAL A 276 5.36 19.41 4.89
N PRO A 277 4.87 20.64 4.73
CA PRO A 277 5.59 21.70 4.04
C PRO A 277 6.84 22.15 4.84
N PRO A 278 7.77 22.92 4.23
CA PRO A 278 8.99 23.38 4.90
C PRO A 278 8.73 24.28 6.11
N ALA A 279 7.55 24.88 6.21
CA ALA A 279 7.18 25.70 7.36
C ALA A 279 6.90 24.83 8.60
N VAL A 280 7.47 25.19 9.74
CA VAL A 280 7.20 24.47 11.01
C VAL A 280 5.75 24.71 11.42
N PRO A 281 4.91 23.68 11.54
CA PRO A 281 3.52 23.86 11.93
C PRO A 281 3.42 24.28 13.40
N VAL A 282 2.66 25.34 13.65
CA VAL A 282 2.34 25.83 15.01
C VAL A 282 1.22 24.99 15.62
N SER A 283 0.26 24.57 14.79
CA SER A 283 -0.83 23.67 15.14
C SER A 283 -1.01 22.65 14.02
N LEU A 284 -1.66 21.53 14.32
CA LEU A 284 -2.00 20.53 13.34
C LEU A 284 -3.29 19.84 13.74
N GLY A 285 -4.30 19.90 12.85
CA GLY A 285 -5.61 19.31 13.09
C GLY A 285 -6.44 20.06 14.13
N ARG A 286 -6.26 21.38 14.26
CA ARG A 286 -7.17 22.26 14.99
C ARG A 286 -8.36 22.65 14.12
N VAL A 287 -8.10 23.05 12.89
CA VAL A 287 -9.10 23.26 11.85
C VAL A 287 -8.79 22.31 10.70
N VAL A 288 -9.67 21.35 10.46
CA VAL A 288 -9.43 20.30 9.46
C VAL A 288 -10.33 20.52 8.25
N ALA A 289 -9.74 20.55 7.06
CA ALA A 289 -10.44 20.46 5.80
C ALA A 289 -10.40 19.02 5.27
N ILE A 290 -11.55 18.48 4.88
CA ILE A 290 -11.68 17.14 4.25
C ILE A 290 -12.02 17.36 2.78
N ALA A 291 -11.10 17.02 1.87
CA ALA A 291 -11.39 17.00 0.44
C ALA A 291 -12.22 15.76 0.10
N TRP A 292 -13.52 15.97 -0.08
CA TRP A 292 -14.46 14.86 -0.28
C TRP A 292 -14.62 14.49 -1.75
N LYS A 293 -14.35 13.21 -2.01
CA LYS A 293 -14.76 12.52 -3.23
C LYS A 293 -15.13 11.09 -2.84
N PRO A 294 -16.30 10.57 -3.28
CA PRO A 294 -16.70 9.20 -2.94
C PRO A 294 -15.68 8.19 -3.45
N SER A 295 -14.88 7.61 -2.54
CA SER A 295 -13.91 6.57 -2.85
C SER A 295 -13.42 5.88 -1.58
N ASP A 296 -12.94 4.64 -1.72
CA ASP A 296 -12.34 3.88 -0.62
C ASP A 296 -11.10 4.60 -0.05
N ALA A 297 -10.29 5.22 -0.90
CA ALA A 297 -9.13 5.98 -0.48
C ALA A 297 -9.52 7.16 0.43
N THR A 298 -10.57 7.92 0.06
CA THR A 298 -11.07 9.03 0.89
C THR A 298 -11.63 8.51 2.23
N ASN A 299 -12.37 7.42 2.22
CA ASN A 299 -12.91 6.81 3.45
C ASN A 299 -11.78 6.37 4.38
N ARG A 300 -10.74 5.72 3.86
CA ARG A 300 -9.56 5.32 4.63
C ARG A 300 -8.77 6.52 5.19
N ALA A 301 -8.58 7.57 4.38
CA ALA A 301 -7.93 8.79 4.84
C ALA A 301 -8.68 9.44 6.01
N ILE A 302 -10.02 9.47 5.95
CA ILE A 302 -10.87 9.98 7.03
C ILE A 302 -10.79 9.09 8.28
N GLU A 303 -10.77 7.77 8.12
CA GLU A 303 -10.59 6.83 9.23
C GLU A 303 -9.24 7.01 9.93
N ALA A 304 -8.17 7.14 9.15
CA ALA A 304 -6.84 7.43 9.68
C ALA A 304 -6.75 8.80 10.37
N ALA A 305 -7.51 9.80 9.90
CA ALA A 305 -7.58 11.13 10.49
C ALA A 305 -8.50 11.20 11.73
N LEU A 306 -9.30 10.18 12.01
CA LEU A 306 -10.33 10.21 13.04
C LEU A 306 -9.82 10.69 14.42
N PRO A 307 -8.66 10.23 14.93
CA PRO A 307 -8.12 10.74 16.19
C PRO A 307 -7.85 12.25 16.18
N MET A 308 -7.44 12.79 15.03
CA MET A 308 -7.23 14.24 14.86
C MET A 308 -8.55 14.99 14.75
N LEU A 309 -9.52 14.43 14.02
CA LEU A 309 -10.87 14.99 13.87
C LEU A 309 -11.62 15.09 15.19
N LEU A 310 -11.44 14.12 16.11
CA LEU A 310 -12.05 14.14 17.45
C LEU A 310 -11.54 15.29 18.33
N HIS A 311 -10.34 15.80 18.06
CA HIS A 311 -9.71 16.91 18.78
C HIS A 311 -9.77 18.22 18.00
N ALA A 312 -10.46 18.24 16.85
CA ALA A 312 -10.57 19.44 16.02
C ALA A 312 -11.60 20.43 16.59
N GLU A 313 -11.27 21.72 16.54
CA GLU A 313 -12.20 22.78 16.86
C GLU A 313 -13.25 22.99 15.77
N ARG A 314 -12.85 22.74 14.51
CA ARG A 314 -13.72 22.84 13.33
C ARG A 314 -13.30 21.83 12.26
N VAL A 315 -14.31 21.23 11.65
CA VAL A 315 -14.15 20.31 10.51
C VAL A 315 -14.97 20.84 9.33
N SER A 316 -14.37 21.03 8.18
CA SER A 316 -15.04 21.48 6.95
C SER A 316 -14.88 20.47 5.84
N VAL A 317 -15.98 19.97 5.29
CA VAL A 317 -16.00 19.03 4.16
C VAL A 317 -16.07 19.85 2.86
N LEU A 318 -14.98 19.83 2.10
CA LEU A 318 -14.84 20.52 0.83
C LEU A 318 -15.35 19.65 -0.31
N ILE A 319 -16.31 20.14 -1.09
CA ILE A 319 -16.92 19.40 -2.20
C ILE A 319 -16.80 20.24 -3.46
N GLU A 320 -16.07 19.71 -4.44
CA GLU A 320 -16.10 20.27 -5.77
C GLU A 320 -17.42 19.90 -6.44
N THR A 321 -18.22 20.87 -6.84
CA THR A 321 -19.51 20.66 -7.48
C THR A 321 -19.35 20.62 -9.00
N GLY A 322 -19.09 19.43 -9.55
CA GLY A 322 -19.35 19.11 -10.94
C GLY A 322 -20.85 18.84 -11.17
N ASP A 323 -21.26 18.63 -12.41
CA ASP A 323 -22.65 18.31 -12.74
C ASP A 323 -23.04 16.95 -12.12
N GLY A 324 -23.82 16.98 -11.04
CA GLY A 324 -24.48 15.81 -10.45
C GLY A 324 -23.95 15.28 -9.11
N GLU A 325 -23.05 15.96 -8.39
CA GLU A 325 -22.56 15.46 -7.10
C GLU A 325 -23.56 15.68 -5.97
N THR A 326 -23.89 14.55 -5.30
CA THR A 326 -24.81 14.47 -4.15
C THR A 326 -24.09 14.88 -2.86
N ALA A 327 -24.82 15.44 -1.90
CA ALA A 327 -24.29 15.73 -0.57
C ALA A 327 -23.73 14.44 0.09
N PRO A 328 -22.61 14.52 0.83
CA PRO A 328 -21.96 13.35 1.46
C PRO A 328 -22.72 12.91 2.73
N VAL A 329 -23.99 12.52 2.56
CA VAL A 329 -24.89 12.20 3.68
C VAL A 329 -24.30 11.12 4.60
N GLU A 330 -23.74 10.06 3.99
CA GLU A 330 -23.14 8.95 4.74
C GLU A 330 -21.92 9.40 5.55
N LEU A 331 -21.07 10.24 4.98
CA LEU A 331 -19.92 10.80 5.69
C LEU A 331 -20.37 11.68 6.87
N LEU A 332 -21.30 12.60 6.63
CA LEU A 332 -21.80 13.49 7.67
C LEU A 332 -22.46 12.73 8.82
N ASP A 333 -23.19 11.67 8.51
CA ASP A 333 -23.79 10.79 9.51
C ASP A 333 -22.72 9.98 10.28
N LYS A 334 -21.64 9.54 9.61
CA LYS A 334 -20.49 8.88 10.24
C LYS A 334 -19.78 9.84 11.22
N LEU A 335 -19.49 11.05 10.78
CA LEU A 335 -18.85 12.09 11.61
C LEU A 335 -19.75 12.47 12.82
N ARG A 336 -21.04 12.67 12.58
CA ARG A 336 -22.01 12.99 13.65
C ARG A 336 -22.10 11.88 14.70
N ARG A 337 -22.12 10.60 14.26
CA ARG A 337 -22.10 9.46 15.20
C ARG A 337 -20.81 9.39 16.02
N ALA A 338 -19.71 9.86 15.48
CA ALA A 338 -18.44 10.00 16.19
C ALA A 338 -18.37 11.27 17.08
N GLY A 339 -19.45 12.09 17.14
CA GLY A 339 -19.48 13.32 17.92
C GLY A 339 -18.81 14.52 17.23
N ILE A 340 -18.50 14.42 15.92
CA ILE A 340 -17.81 15.44 15.16
C ILE A 340 -18.83 16.26 14.37
N ALA A 341 -18.92 17.56 14.67
CA ALA A 341 -19.68 18.52 13.86
C ALA A 341 -18.84 18.93 12.63
N ALA A 342 -19.43 18.84 11.45
CA ALA A 342 -18.74 19.21 10.22
C ALA A 342 -19.61 20.11 9.33
N ASP A 343 -19.01 21.17 8.83
CA ASP A 343 -19.61 22.10 7.86
C ASP A 343 -19.35 21.60 6.44
N VAL A 344 -20.26 21.88 5.51
CA VAL A 344 -20.08 21.55 4.09
C VAL A 344 -19.80 22.82 3.29
N VAL A 345 -18.64 22.87 2.65
CA VAL A 345 -18.21 23.96 1.77
C VAL A 345 -18.19 23.46 0.33
N ARG A 346 -19.10 24.00 -0.49
CA ARG A 346 -19.16 23.70 -1.92
C ARG A 346 -18.41 24.71 -2.72
N PHE A 347 -17.64 24.26 -3.72
CA PHE A 347 -16.91 25.14 -4.63
C PHE A 347 -16.92 24.57 -6.07
N ARG A 348 -16.55 25.43 -7.03
CA ARG A 348 -16.23 25.03 -8.40
C ARG A 348 -14.83 25.47 -8.76
N ALA A 349 -14.08 24.58 -9.40
CA ALA A 349 -12.82 24.93 -10.04
C ALA A 349 -13.13 25.50 -11.43
N GLN A 350 -13.19 26.84 -11.57
CA GLN A 350 -13.59 27.48 -12.83
C GLN A 350 -12.40 27.73 -13.74
N ASP A 351 -11.36 28.40 -13.27
CA ASP A 351 -10.20 28.82 -14.07
C ASP A 351 -8.86 28.26 -13.54
N VAL A 352 -8.91 27.43 -12.50
CA VAL A 352 -7.76 26.82 -11.85
C VAL A 352 -7.96 25.30 -11.75
N SER A 353 -6.91 24.58 -11.48
CA SER A 353 -7.00 23.13 -11.26
C SER A 353 -7.77 22.81 -9.97
N VAL A 354 -8.35 21.59 -9.92
CA VAL A 354 -9.09 21.13 -8.73
C VAL A 354 -8.21 21.11 -7.49
N GLY A 355 -6.93 20.74 -7.64
CA GLY A 355 -5.96 20.72 -6.53
C GLY A 355 -5.66 22.12 -5.99
N GLU A 356 -5.44 23.09 -6.86
CA GLU A 356 -5.24 24.50 -6.46
C GLU A 356 -6.49 25.06 -5.79
N ALA A 357 -7.67 24.79 -6.34
CA ALA A 357 -8.93 25.20 -5.74
C ALA A 357 -9.14 24.59 -4.35
N LEU A 358 -8.79 23.32 -4.15
CA LEU A 358 -8.86 22.65 -2.85
C LEU A 358 -7.94 23.33 -1.80
N ILE A 359 -6.70 23.64 -2.18
CA ILE A 359 -5.75 24.33 -1.30
C ILE A 359 -6.29 25.73 -0.94
N ALA A 360 -6.75 26.49 -1.93
CA ALA A 360 -7.33 27.81 -1.70
C ALA A 360 -8.53 27.75 -0.73
N ARG A 361 -9.43 26.76 -0.90
CA ARG A 361 -10.57 26.58 0.01
C ARG A 361 -10.14 26.11 1.41
N ALA A 362 -9.12 25.27 1.52
CA ALA A 362 -8.55 24.90 2.81
C ALA A 362 -8.03 26.15 3.55
N HIS A 363 -7.34 27.06 2.87
CA HIS A 363 -6.92 28.34 3.45
C HIS A 363 -8.09 29.25 3.85
N GLU A 364 -9.11 29.37 3.01
CA GLU A 364 -10.28 30.21 3.32
C GLU A 364 -11.01 29.75 4.59
N VAL A 365 -11.08 28.44 4.84
CA VAL A 365 -11.65 27.91 6.08
C VAL A 365 -10.66 27.98 7.24
N GLY A 366 -9.41 28.40 7.00
CA GLY A 366 -8.36 28.51 8.00
C GLY A 366 -7.81 27.14 8.44
N ALA A 367 -7.83 26.14 7.55
CA ALA A 367 -7.38 24.79 7.87
C ALA A 367 -5.87 24.73 8.11
N ASP A 368 -5.47 24.00 9.15
CA ASP A 368 -4.09 23.64 9.47
C ASP A 368 -3.79 22.16 9.14
N LEU A 369 -4.79 21.46 8.57
CA LEU A 369 -4.66 20.09 8.05
C LEU A 369 -5.67 19.87 6.91
N LEU A 370 -5.20 19.38 5.78
CA LEU A 370 -6.03 18.88 4.69
C LEU A 370 -6.03 17.33 4.72
N VAL A 371 -7.21 16.71 4.73
CA VAL A 371 -7.37 15.26 4.65
C VAL A 371 -7.95 14.89 3.29
N MET A 372 -7.30 14.00 2.56
CA MET A 372 -7.76 13.58 1.24
C MET A 372 -7.40 12.14 0.90
N GLY A 373 -8.24 11.49 0.08
CA GLY A 373 -7.87 10.24 -0.57
C GLY A 373 -6.86 10.49 -1.70
N ALA A 374 -5.85 9.64 -1.80
CA ALA A 374 -4.90 9.69 -2.90
C ALA A 374 -5.38 8.79 -4.04
N TYR A 375 -5.40 9.31 -5.27
CA TYR A 375 -5.55 8.56 -6.51
C TYR A 375 -6.83 7.71 -6.65
N THR A 376 -7.94 8.34 -6.99
CA THR A 376 -9.26 7.69 -7.06
C THR A 376 -9.63 7.05 -8.41
N HIS A 377 -8.75 6.97 -9.41
CA HIS A 377 -9.06 6.35 -10.70
C HIS A 377 -8.21 5.12 -11.01
N SER A 378 -8.84 3.96 -10.88
CA SER A 378 -8.34 2.66 -11.30
C SER A 378 -8.55 2.43 -12.79
N ARG A 379 -7.84 3.04 -13.70
CA ARG A 379 -7.67 2.53 -15.08
C ARG A 379 -6.50 3.22 -15.76
N LEU A 380 -5.48 2.44 -15.93
CA LEU A 380 -4.25 2.57 -16.72
C LEU A 380 -2.99 2.69 -15.87
N ARG A 381 -2.31 1.56 -15.86
CA ARG A 381 -0.96 1.34 -15.37
C ARG A 381 0.00 2.42 -15.88
N GLU A 382 0.86 2.81 -15.00
CA GLU A 382 2.23 3.26 -15.20
C GLU A 382 2.56 4.76 -15.27
N PHE A 383 1.67 5.73 -15.56
CA PHE A 383 2.19 7.12 -15.69
C PHE A 383 1.23 8.28 -15.33
N LEU A 384 0.06 8.08 -14.79
CA LEU A 384 -0.84 9.22 -14.52
C LEU A 384 -1.31 9.26 -13.07
N LEU A 385 -0.61 10.05 -12.27
CA LEU A 385 -1.11 10.62 -11.01
C LEU A 385 -2.47 11.28 -11.30
N GLY A 386 -3.51 11.00 -10.50
CA GLY A 386 -4.79 11.71 -10.59
C GLY A 386 -4.53 13.22 -10.50
N GLY A 387 -5.13 14.02 -11.40
CA GLY A 387 -4.81 15.45 -11.55
C GLY A 387 -4.77 16.18 -10.23
N ALA A 388 -5.84 16.12 -9.43
CA ALA A 388 -5.94 16.83 -8.15
C ALA A 388 -4.88 16.41 -7.12
N THR A 389 -4.54 15.11 -7.01
CA THR A 389 -3.51 14.65 -6.06
C THR A 389 -2.13 15.17 -6.45
N ARG A 390 -1.78 15.11 -7.74
CA ARG A 390 -0.51 15.64 -8.24
C ARG A 390 -0.39 17.14 -8.00
N GLU A 391 -1.48 17.87 -8.22
CA GLU A 391 -1.55 19.31 -8.04
C GLU A 391 -1.41 19.70 -6.57
N VAL A 392 -2.10 18.99 -5.67
CA VAL A 392 -1.94 19.17 -4.22
C VAL A 392 -0.51 18.82 -3.79
N LEU A 393 0.07 17.72 -4.28
CA LEU A 393 1.46 17.36 -4.01
C LEU A 393 2.46 18.38 -4.53
N ALA A 394 2.13 19.13 -5.57
CA ALA A 394 3.03 20.17 -6.13
C ALA A 394 2.91 21.52 -5.42
N ALA A 395 1.73 21.89 -4.91
CA ALA A 395 1.41 23.23 -4.48
C ALA A 395 1.04 23.35 -2.99
N ALA A 396 0.89 22.23 -2.24
CA ALA A 396 0.47 22.29 -0.85
C ALA A 396 1.53 22.98 0.04
N ASP A 397 1.11 24.05 0.68
CA ASP A 397 1.86 24.83 1.67
C ASP A 397 1.32 24.64 3.11
N LEU A 398 0.37 23.71 3.27
CA LEU A 398 -0.16 23.24 4.56
C LEU A 398 0.01 21.71 4.66
N PRO A 399 0.01 21.14 5.87
CA PRO A 399 0.05 19.69 6.07
C PRO A 399 -1.10 18.97 5.39
N VAL A 400 -0.80 17.87 4.66
CA VAL A 400 -1.79 17.04 3.96
C VAL A 400 -1.69 15.60 4.41
N LEU A 401 -2.78 15.06 4.97
CA LEU A 401 -2.90 13.67 5.32
C LEU A 401 -3.58 12.91 4.19
N MET A 402 -2.91 11.88 3.70
CA MET A 402 -3.38 11.09 2.57
C MET A 402 -3.36 9.59 2.89
N HIS A 403 -4.31 8.87 2.28
CA HIS A 403 -4.33 7.41 2.22
C HIS A 403 -4.81 6.97 0.83
N HIS A 404 -4.33 5.78 0.36
CA HIS A 404 -4.75 5.20 -0.93
C HIS A 404 -5.72 4.04 -0.75
#